data_dae84d1f71488499bcd5fa428f8d1650
#
_entry.id   dae84d1f71488499bcd5fa428f8d1650
#
_cell.length_a   1.000
_cell.length_b   1.000
_cell.length_c   1.000
_cell.angle_alpha   90.00
_cell.angle_beta   90.00
_cell.angle_gamma   90.00
#
_symmetry.space_group_name_H-M   'P 1'
#
loop_
_entity.id
_entity.type
_entity.pdbx_description
1 polymer ?
#
loop_
_entity_poly.entity_id
_entity_poly.type
_entity_poly.pdbx_seq_one_letter_code
_entity_poly.pdbx_strand_id
1 'polypeptide(L)'
;MTPIDIRSPFRETLHRLTEECRGITDGDNAAYIPALANVNPDLWATAVMSPEGDLYAFGDIDHEFTIQSISKPLVYGLAIEEMGLDAVLERVGVEPSGDAFNEISVDRSGRPVNPMINAGALTVHGLLREHCGGSADDLILDGLSELAGRQLGVDEEVWRTECDTGFRNRAIANLLRSTETITGDPLQVFSGYIRQCAINITVCDLATIGATLATGGVHPLSGKRVFREETVQWILSVMSTSGMYDSAGNWMNLVGVPAKSGVSGGLLGVIPGELSLASFSPPLDDHGHSVRGNAFFHRASSELGLHMMRVTGRPHGALRHRAVVDFNADGVQDTTLLRLYGDIDFCSYEAIDREVTRGAASGTDLFVDLVEVRSLAPKAKELLEELLTAAGEKITTYVHDPADLLDHDACATPHWVDKAEIRKYRSDQPERRAPRKLLRRRDARKAGGKKTGSRTASMTSAKRSDPRRKR
;
A
#
# COMPACT_ATOMS: atom_id res chain seq x y z
N MET A 1 21.32 -27.16 -13.93
CA MET A 1 21.61 -26.89 -12.53
C MET A 1 20.28 -26.75 -11.82
N THR A 2 20.06 -27.47 -10.72
CA THR A 2 18.85 -27.29 -9.89
C THR A 2 18.97 -25.91 -9.24
N PRO A 3 17.93 -25.06 -9.28
CA PRO A 3 17.97 -23.75 -8.62
C PRO A 3 18.32 -23.93 -7.14
N ILE A 4 19.23 -23.13 -6.64
CA ILE A 4 19.53 -23.09 -5.21
C ILE A 4 18.37 -22.39 -4.54
N ASP A 5 17.59 -23.14 -3.75
CA ASP A 5 16.45 -22.59 -3.01
C ASP A 5 16.98 -21.97 -1.70
N ILE A 6 16.99 -20.66 -1.63
CA ILE A 6 17.23 -19.93 -0.39
C ILE A 6 15.88 -19.71 0.31
N ARG A 7 15.86 -19.94 1.58
CA ARG A 7 14.77 -19.60 2.48
C ARG A 7 14.63 -18.05 2.51
N SER A 8 13.45 -17.52 2.14
CA SER A 8 13.17 -16.08 2.19
C SER A 8 12.60 -15.69 3.56
N PRO A 9 13.35 -15.00 4.43
CA PRO A 9 12.84 -14.53 5.73
C PRO A 9 11.63 -13.61 5.60
N PHE A 10 11.55 -12.81 4.53
CA PHE A 10 10.39 -11.97 4.23
C PHE A 10 9.12 -12.82 4.06
N ARG A 11 9.17 -13.82 3.18
CA ARG A 11 8.06 -14.75 2.94
C ARG A 11 7.66 -15.50 4.21
N GLU A 12 8.63 -15.96 5.00
CA GLU A 12 8.37 -16.70 6.24
C GLU A 12 7.73 -15.84 7.31
N THR A 13 8.16 -14.58 7.42
CA THR A 13 7.54 -13.64 8.35
C THR A 13 6.07 -13.42 8.01
N LEU A 14 5.72 -13.21 6.75
CA LEU A 14 4.34 -13.07 6.31
C LEU A 14 3.53 -14.36 6.53
N HIS A 15 4.12 -15.52 6.23
CA HIS A 15 3.50 -16.83 6.48
C HIS A 15 3.21 -17.03 7.97
N ARG A 16 4.20 -16.76 8.85
CA ARG A 16 4.02 -16.83 10.31
C ARG A 16 2.87 -15.95 10.78
N LEU A 17 2.81 -14.69 10.38
CA LEU A 17 1.71 -13.79 10.73
C LEU A 17 0.35 -14.31 10.25
N THR A 18 0.30 -14.95 9.08
CA THR A 18 -0.92 -15.58 8.55
C THR A 18 -1.35 -16.75 9.43
N GLU A 19 -0.41 -17.65 9.78
CA GLU A 19 -0.72 -18.84 10.58
C GLU A 19 -1.09 -18.48 12.03
N GLU A 20 -0.51 -17.47 12.63
CA GLU A 20 -0.87 -16.98 13.97
C GLU A 20 -2.32 -16.46 14.05
N CYS A 21 -2.88 -15.99 12.93
CA CYS A 21 -4.27 -15.54 12.88
C CYS A 21 -5.26 -16.67 12.56
N ARG A 22 -4.81 -17.81 12.03
CA ARG A 22 -5.68 -18.94 11.62
C ARG A 22 -6.55 -19.48 12.75
N GLY A 23 -6.01 -19.51 13.96
CA GLY A 23 -6.72 -20.05 15.13
C GLY A 23 -7.81 -19.16 15.73
N ILE A 24 -8.02 -17.96 15.20
CA ILE A 24 -9.07 -17.04 15.66
C ILE A 24 -10.40 -17.52 15.06
N THR A 25 -11.38 -17.79 15.93
CA THR A 25 -12.70 -18.34 15.54
C THR A 25 -13.86 -17.44 15.93
N ASP A 26 -13.58 -16.25 16.44
CA ASP A 26 -14.59 -15.27 16.81
C ASP A 26 -15.29 -14.69 15.56
N GLY A 27 -16.50 -14.15 15.78
CA GLY A 27 -17.30 -13.51 14.75
C GLY A 27 -18.24 -14.47 14.00
N ASP A 28 -19.09 -13.89 13.17
CA ASP A 28 -20.13 -14.58 12.41
C ASP A 28 -20.10 -14.17 10.94
N ASN A 29 -20.54 -15.04 10.05
CA ASN A 29 -20.73 -14.71 8.64
C ASN A 29 -21.83 -13.64 8.47
N ALA A 30 -21.82 -12.89 7.35
CA ALA A 30 -22.83 -11.90 7.01
C ALA A 30 -24.20 -12.55 6.77
N ALA A 31 -24.94 -12.84 7.85
CA ALA A 31 -26.21 -13.59 7.81
C ALA A 31 -27.35 -12.89 7.05
N TYR A 32 -27.26 -11.57 6.85
CA TYR A 32 -28.28 -10.79 6.14
C TYR A 32 -28.19 -10.90 4.60
N ILE A 33 -27.12 -11.51 4.07
CA ILE A 33 -26.97 -11.89 2.66
C ILE A 33 -26.98 -13.43 2.61
N PRO A 34 -28.06 -14.06 2.13
CA PRO A 34 -28.22 -15.51 2.22
C PRO A 34 -27.08 -16.32 1.61
N ALA A 35 -26.51 -15.84 0.49
CA ALA A 35 -25.37 -16.49 -0.17
C ALA A 35 -24.09 -16.43 0.67
N LEU A 36 -23.86 -15.35 1.45
CA LEU A 36 -22.68 -15.20 2.31
C LEU A 36 -22.86 -15.93 3.66
N ALA A 37 -24.09 -16.10 4.13
CA ALA A 37 -24.36 -16.76 5.41
C ALA A 37 -23.83 -18.20 5.49
N ASN A 38 -23.76 -18.90 4.36
CA ASN A 38 -23.42 -20.31 4.28
C ASN A 38 -21.97 -20.57 3.81
N VAL A 39 -21.15 -19.54 3.64
CA VAL A 39 -19.74 -19.70 3.27
C VAL A 39 -18.99 -20.38 4.41
N ASN A 40 -18.03 -21.26 4.07
CA ASN A 40 -17.23 -21.96 5.08
C ASN A 40 -16.45 -20.94 5.95
N PRO A 41 -16.72 -20.84 7.27
CA PRO A 41 -16.08 -19.87 8.15
C PRO A 41 -14.59 -20.14 8.39
N ASP A 42 -14.07 -21.33 8.07
CA ASP A 42 -12.67 -21.71 8.25
C ASP A 42 -11.76 -21.18 7.14
N LEU A 43 -12.33 -20.67 6.03
CA LEU A 43 -11.56 -20.09 4.95
C LEU A 43 -10.71 -18.91 5.45
N TRP A 44 -9.44 -18.96 5.09
CA TRP A 44 -8.47 -17.95 5.48
C TRP A 44 -7.36 -17.80 4.44
N ALA A 45 -7.19 -16.61 3.92
CA ALA A 45 -6.11 -16.28 3.00
C ALA A 45 -5.56 -14.87 3.24
N THR A 46 -4.26 -14.71 2.99
CA THR A 46 -3.60 -13.40 2.95
C THR A 46 -2.76 -13.28 1.69
N ALA A 47 -2.58 -12.06 1.21
CA ALA A 47 -1.68 -11.75 0.12
C ALA A 47 -1.04 -10.37 0.34
N VAL A 48 0.24 -10.26 -0.03
CA VAL A 48 1.00 -9.02 -0.03
C VAL A 48 1.65 -8.89 -1.40
N MET A 49 1.57 -7.71 -2.02
CA MET A 49 2.22 -7.45 -3.31
C MET A 49 3.11 -6.22 -3.23
N SER A 50 4.33 -6.35 -3.74
CA SER A 50 5.27 -5.24 -3.86
C SER A 50 4.93 -4.34 -5.06
N PRO A 51 5.45 -3.11 -5.14
CA PRO A 51 5.31 -2.24 -6.31
C PRO A 51 5.89 -2.84 -7.60
N GLU A 52 6.86 -3.74 -7.47
CA GLU A 52 7.50 -4.45 -8.58
C GLU A 52 6.69 -5.65 -9.07
N GLY A 53 5.58 -6.00 -8.37
CA GLY A 53 4.67 -7.08 -8.76
C GLY A 53 5.03 -8.45 -8.16
N ASP A 54 5.92 -8.51 -7.16
CA ASP A 54 6.18 -9.75 -6.45
C ASP A 54 5.04 -10.05 -5.46
N LEU A 55 4.40 -11.20 -5.62
CA LEU A 55 3.23 -11.63 -4.85
C LEU A 55 3.62 -12.69 -3.80
N TYR A 56 3.25 -12.43 -2.56
CA TYR A 56 3.38 -13.33 -1.42
C TYR A 56 1.99 -13.69 -0.90
N ALA A 57 1.52 -14.90 -1.16
CA ALA A 57 0.17 -15.32 -0.83
C ALA A 57 0.16 -16.64 -0.06
N PHE A 58 -0.78 -16.78 0.89
CA PHE A 58 -0.88 -17.90 1.83
C PHE A 58 -2.33 -18.25 2.13
N GLY A 59 -2.58 -19.54 2.40
CA GLY A 59 -3.91 -20.06 2.73
C GLY A 59 -4.74 -20.40 1.49
N ASP A 60 -6.04 -20.12 1.54
CA ASP A 60 -7.05 -20.47 0.52
C ASP A 60 -7.03 -19.44 -0.63
N ILE A 61 -5.87 -19.27 -1.27
CA ILE A 61 -5.58 -18.17 -2.21
C ILE A 61 -6.39 -18.23 -3.50
N ASP A 62 -6.84 -19.41 -3.90
CA ASP A 62 -7.61 -19.63 -5.13
C ASP A 62 -9.14 -19.51 -4.89
N HIS A 63 -9.55 -19.30 -3.62
CA HIS A 63 -10.97 -19.14 -3.31
C HIS A 63 -11.48 -17.80 -3.82
N GLU A 64 -12.52 -17.83 -4.66
CA GLU A 64 -13.21 -16.64 -5.13
C GLU A 64 -14.26 -16.19 -4.11
N PHE A 65 -14.33 -14.89 -3.87
CA PHE A 65 -15.34 -14.24 -3.03
C PHE A 65 -15.77 -12.92 -3.65
N THR A 66 -16.97 -12.48 -3.31
CA THR A 66 -17.50 -11.22 -3.86
C THR A 66 -16.81 -10.01 -3.24
N ILE A 67 -16.43 -9.03 -4.06
CA ILE A 67 -15.65 -7.85 -3.65
C ILE A 67 -16.41 -6.95 -2.65
N GLN A 68 -17.73 -6.95 -2.71
CA GLN A 68 -18.62 -6.18 -1.83
C GLN A 68 -18.20 -4.70 -1.72
N SER A 69 -18.19 -4.15 -0.51
CA SER A 69 -17.86 -2.74 -0.27
C SER A 69 -16.41 -2.34 -0.59
N ILE A 70 -15.52 -3.29 -0.90
CA ILE A 70 -14.17 -2.95 -1.36
C ILE A 70 -14.21 -2.34 -2.76
N SER A 71 -15.26 -2.60 -3.55
CA SER A 71 -15.48 -1.97 -4.86
C SER A 71 -15.68 -0.45 -4.78
N LYS A 72 -16.17 0.09 -3.66
CA LYS A 72 -16.54 1.52 -3.53
C LYS A 72 -15.43 2.50 -3.84
N PRO A 73 -14.22 2.42 -3.23
CA PRO A 73 -13.12 3.33 -3.57
C PRO A 73 -12.66 3.19 -5.02
N LEU A 74 -12.74 1.98 -5.59
CA LEU A 74 -12.30 1.73 -6.95
C LEU A 74 -13.27 2.35 -7.97
N VAL A 75 -14.57 2.17 -7.75
CA VAL A 75 -15.61 2.77 -8.60
C VAL A 75 -15.67 4.29 -8.43
N TYR A 76 -15.37 4.81 -7.23
CA TYR A 76 -15.16 6.24 -7.02
C TYR A 76 -13.99 6.76 -7.88
N GLY A 77 -12.87 6.01 -7.95
CA GLY A 77 -11.76 6.32 -8.84
C GLY A 77 -12.17 6.30 -10.32
N LEU A 78 -12.91 5.28 -10.77
CA LEU A 78 -13.41 5.22 -12.14
C LEU A 78 -14.31 6.42 -12.48
N ALA A 79 -15.19 6.83 -11.56
CA ALA A 79 -16.03 8.01 -11.77
C ALA A 79 -15.21 9.30 -11.89
N ILE A 80 -14.14 9.46 -11.11
CA ILE A 80 -13.22 10.61 -11.24
C ILE A 80 -12.48 10.58 -12.59
N GLU A 81 -12.04 9.40 -13.06
CA GLU A 81 -11.39 9.28 -14.37
C GLU A 81 -12.33 9.65 -15.52
N GLU A 82 -13.58 9.18 -15.47
CA GLU A 82 -14.56 9.39 -16.53
C GLU A 82 -15.13 10.81 -16.58
N MET A 83 -15.41 11.41 -15.44
CA MET A 83 -16.18 12.65 -15.36
C MET A 83 -15.40 13.83 -14.81
N GLY A 84 -14.22 13.59 -14.25
CA GLY A 84 -13.44 14.57 -13.50
C GLY A 84 -13.89 14.73 -12.05
N LEU A 85 -12.97 15.19 -11.22
CA LEU A 85 -13.14 15.31 -9.77
C LEU A 85 -14.30 16.25 -9.38
N ASP A 86 -14.37 17.43 -10.00
CA ASP A 86 -15.36 18.46 -9.65
C ASP A 86 -16.80 17.95 -9.82
N ALA A 87 -17.08 17.24 -10.92
CA ALA A 87 -18.38 16.66 -11.20
C ALA A 87 -18.80 15.61 -10.15
N VAL A 88 -17.84 14.82 -9.67
CA VAL A 88 -18.09 13.83 -8.61
C VAL A 88 -18.30 14.54 -7.27
N LEU A 89 -17.48 15.55 -6.93
CA LEU A 89 -17.58 16.29 -5.68
C LEU A 89 -18.86 17.14 -5.57
N GLU A 90 -19.48 17.54 -6.65
CA GLU A 90 -20.79 18.19 -6.63
C GLU A 90 -21.88 17.27 -6.05
N ARG A 91 -21.76 15.95 -6.20
CA ARG A 91 -22.77 14.96 -5.81
C ARG A 91 -22.41 14.12 -4.59
N VAL A 92 -21.12 13.97 -4.27
CA VAL A 92 -20.65 13.17 -3.12
C VAL A 92 -19.55 13.95 -2.39
N GLY A 93 -19.67 14.04 -1.06
CA GLY A 93 -18.64 14.64 -0.20
C GLY A 93 -17.45 13.70 0.05
N VAL A 94 -16.55 14.12 0.96
CA VAL A 94 -15.36 13.36 1.36
C VAL A 94 -15.18 13.28 2.89
N GLU A 95 -16.14 13.80 3.65
CA GLU A 95 -16.05 13.89 5.10
C GLU A 95 -16.48 12.56 5.77
N PRO A 96 -15.83 12.15 6.86
CA PRO A 96 -16.25 10.97 7.62
C PRO A 96 -17.66 11.17 8.18
N SER A 97 -18.52 10.11 8.10
CA SER A 97 -19.85 10.16 8.66
C SER A 97 -19.89 10.01 10.18
N GLY A 98 -18.97 9.22 10.74
CA GLY A 98 -19.04 8.78 12.13
C GLY A 98 -20.13 7.73 12.41
N ASP A 99 -20.85 7.32 11.37
CA ASP A 99 -21.99 6.38 11.44
C ASP A 99 -21.63 5.04 10.82
N ALA A 100 -22.43 4.00 11.12
CA ALA A 100 -22.31 2.69 10.49
C ALA A 100 -22.56 2.78 8.96
N PHE A 101 -22.02 1.83 8.19
CA PHE A 101 -22.00 1.83 6.73
C PHE A 101 -23.37 1.91 6.05
N ASN A 102 -24.41 1.46 6.73
CA ASN A 102 -25.77 1.39 6.24
C ASN A 102 -26.69 2.50 6.80
N GLU A 103 -26.14 3.43 7.57
CA GLU A 103 -26.90 4.62 8.00
C GLU A 103 -27.05 5.63 6.85
N ILE A 104 -28.05 6.48 6.98
CA ILE A 104 -28.39 7.49 5.97
C ILE A 104 -27.67 8.78 6.33
N SER A 105 -26.39 8.87 5.99
CA SER A 105 -25.57 10.05 6.28
C SER A 105 -25.49 10.94 5.05
N VAL A 106 -26.42 11.88 4.97
CA VAL A 106 -26.50 12.90 3.92
C VAL A 106 -26.49 14.29 4.56
N ASP A 107 -25.97 15.27 3.85
CA ASP A 107 -26.02 16.67 4.26
C ASP A 107 -27.44 17.27 4.06
N ARG A 108 -27.59 18.56 4.37
CA ARG A 108 -28.90 19.26 4.26
C ARG A 108 -29.44 19.33 2.83
N SER A 109 -28.60 19.17 1.83
CA SER A 109 -28.98 19.14 0.40
C SER A 109 -29.34 17.74 -0.09
N GLY A 110 -29.18 16.70 0.75
CA GLY A 110 -29.37 15.30 0.39
C GLY A 110 -28.09 14.66 -0.21
N ARG A 111 -26.97 15.37 -0.24
CA ARG A 111 -25.69 14.91 -0.75
C ARG A 111 -25.04 13.97 0.28
N PRO A 112 -24.63 12.73 -0.09
CA PRO A 112 -23.89 11.84 0.78
C PRO A 112 -22.56 12.42 1.23
N VAL A 113 -22.20 12.21 2.50
CA VAL A 113 -21.00 12.81 3.11
C VAL A 113 -19.70 12.23 2.57
N ASN A 114 -19.66 10.98 2.11
CA ASN A 114 -18.50 10.37 1.45
C ASN A 114 -18.89 9.16 0.56
N PRO A 115 -18.02 8.71 -0.37
CA PRO A 115 -18.29 7.61 -1.27
C PRO A 115 -18.16 6.21 -0.61
N MET A 116 -17.70 6.10 0.64
CA MET A 116 -17.47 4.82 1.32
C MET A 116 -18.73 4.27 2.00
N ILE A 117 -19.71 5.13 2.34
CA ILE A 117 -21.03 4.72 2.82
C ILE A 117 -21.94 4.31 1.65
N ASN A 118 -23.00 3.53 1.95
CA ASN A 118 -23.88 3.02 0.89
C ASN A 118 -24.56 4.13 0.09
N ALA A 119 -25.00 5.21 0.74
CA ALA A 119 -25.58 6.36 0.05
C ALA A 119 -24.62 6.98 -0.96
N GLY A 120 -23.35 7.17 -0.58
CA GLY A 120 -22.32 7.69 -1.47
C GLY A 120 -21.99 6.75 -2.62
N ALA A 121 -21.86 5.46 -2.35
CA ALA A 121 -21.56 4.46 -3.38
C ALA A 121 -22.73 4.34 -4.41
N LEU A 122 -23.96 4.34 -3.95
CA LEU A 122 -25.15 4.40 -4.84
C LEU A 122 -25.17 5.68 -5.69
N THR A 123 -24.77 6.81 -5.11
CA THR A 123 -24.67 8.08 -5.86
C THR A 123 -23.58 8.00 -6.94
N VAL A 124 -22.38 7.50 -6.60
CA VAL A 124 -21.27 7.32 -7.57
C VAL A 124 -21.68 6.38 -8.70
N HIS A 125 -22.32 5.25 -8.37
CA HIS A 125 -22.85 4.32 -9.38
C HIS A 125 -23.91 5.00 -10.26
N GLY A 126 -24.82 5.78 -9.65
CA GLY A 126 -25.83 6.56 -10.36
C GLY A 126 -25.24 7.57 -11.32
N LEU A 127 -24.18 8.28 -10.93
CA LEU A 127 -23.44 9.21 -11.77
C LEU A 127 -22.83 8.52 -13.00
N LEU A 128 -22.18 7.38 -12.82
CA LEU A 128 -21.64 6.60 -13.95
C LEU A 128 -22.77 6.17 -14.91
N ARG A 129 -23.92 5.77 -14.37
CA ARG A 129 -25.08 5.43 -15.23
C ARG A 129 -25.66 6.64 -15.95
N GLU A 130 -25.67 7.81 -15.32
CA GLU A 130 -26.08 9.07 -15.98
C GLU A 130 -25.12 9.45 -17.11
N HIS A 131 -23.81 9.23 -16.91
CA HIS A 131 -22.74 9.54 -17.86
C HIS A 131 -22.66 8.53 -19.03
N CYS A 132 -22.60 7.22 -18.70
CA CYS A 132 -22.36 6.14 -19.67
C CYS A 132 -23.65 5.43 -20.13
N GLY A 133 -24.80 5.74 -19.54
CA GLY A 133 -26.05 5.03 -19.82
C GLY A 133 -26.02 3.56 -19.45
N GLY A 134 -26.45 2.70 -20.35
CA GLY A 134 -26.51 1.25 -20.13
C GLY A 134 -25.18 0.52 -20.04
N SER A 135 -24.06 1.17 -20.39
CA SER A 135 -22.71 0.57 -20.35
C SER A 135 -21.95 0.77 -19.02
N ALA A 136 -22.58 1.40 -18.03
CA ALA A 136 -21.92 1.65 -16.73
C ALA A 136 -21.50 0.36 -16.00
N ASP A 137 -22.33 -0.68 -16.05
CA ASP A 137 -22.04 -1.97 -15.40
C ASP A 137 -20.85 -2.66 -16.06
N ASP A 138 -20.73 -2.57 -17.41
CA ASP A 138 -19.59 -3.11 -18.17
C ASP A 138 -18.32 -2.30 -17.91
N LEU A 139 -18.43 -0.94 -17.89
CA LEU A 139 -17.31 -0.07 -17.56
C LEU A 139 -16.71 -0.39 -16.16
N ILE A 140 -17.57 -0.63 -15.18
CA ILE A 140 -17.15 -1.00 -13.83
C ILE A 140 -16.46 -2.37 -13.82
N LEU A 141 -17.06 -3.37 -14.49
CA LEU A 141 -16.48 -4.72 -14.57
C LEU A 141 -15.14 -4.72 -15.29
N ASP A 142 -15.05 -4.01 -16.41
CA ASP A 142 -13.82 -3.87 -17.18
C ASP A 142 -12.73 -3.13 -16.41
N GLY A 143 -13.07 -2.02 -15.72
CA GLY A 143 -12.15 -1.26 -14.90
C GLY A 143 -11.60 -2.07 -13.71
N LEU A 144 -12.47 -2.84 -13.02
CA LEU A 144 -12.03 -3.73 -11.95
C LEU A 144 -11.20 -4.91 -12.48
N SER A 145 -11.54 -5.44 -13.66
CA SER A 145 -10.75 -6.47 -14.36
C SER A 145 -9.36 -5.96 -14.74
N GLU A 146 -9.26 -4.72 -15.18
CA GLU A 146 -7.98 -4.08 -15.48
C GLU A 146 -7.13 -3.91 -14.22
N LEU A 147 -7.73 -3.48 -13.11
CA LEU A 147 -7.05 -3.35 -11.83
C LEU A 147 -6.57 -4.70 -11.27
N ALA A 148 -7.31 -5.78 -11.49
CA ALA A 148 -6.95 -7.14 -11.09
C ALA A 148 -5.93 -7.81 -12.04
N GLY A 149 -5.78 -7.28 -13.27
CA GLY A 149 -4.93 -7.86 -14.32
C GLY A 149 -5.49 -9.14 -14.97
N ARG A 150 -6.76 -9.46 -14.73
CA ARG A 150 -7.49 -10.56 -15.35
C ARG A 150 -8.96 -10.22 -15.54
N GLN A 151 -9.63 -10.93 -16.45
CA GLN A 151 -11.09 -10.83 -16.58
C GLN A 151 -11.77 -11.35 -15.31
N LEU A 152 -12.60 -10.51 -14.71
CA LEU A 152 -13.44 -10.85 -13.58
C LEU A 152 -14.86 -11.23 -14.03
N GLY A 153 -15.59 -11.92 -13.16
CA GLY A 153 -16.98 -12.30 -13.36
C GLY A 153 -17.88 -11.80 -12.22
N VAL A 154 -19.16 -11.83 -12.46
CA VAL A 154 -20.20 -11.50 -11.45
C VAL A 154 -20.76 -12.79 -10.89
N ASP A 155 -20.91 -12.87 -9.57
CA ASP A 155 -21.68 -13.91 -8.90
C ASP A 155 -23.18 -13.61 -9.06
N GLU A 156 -23.80 -14.27 -10.00
CA GLU A 156 -25.23 -14.05 -10.33
C GLU A 156 -26.17 -14.49 -9.20
N GLU A 157 -25.76 -15.43 -8.34
CA GLU A 157 -26.54 -15.86 -7.18
C GLU A 157 -26.50 -14.81 -6.07
N VAL A 158 -25.32 -14.31 -5.74
CA VAL A 158 -25.15 -13.22 -4.76
C VAL A 158 -25.87 -11.98 -5.25
N TRP A 159 -25.69 -11.58 -6.51
CA TRP A 159 -26.38 -10.42 -7.09
C TRP A 159 -27.89 -10.54 -6.97
N ARG A 160 -28.47 -11.68 -7.40
CA ARG A 160 -29.92 -11.90 -7.37
C ARG A 160 -30.48 -11.90 -5.94
N THR A 161 -29.85 -12.68 -5.02
CA THR A 161 -30.34 -12.81 -3.64
C THR A 161 -30.18 -11.50 -2.85
N GLU A 162 -29.14 -10.72 -3.09
CA GLU A 162 -28.96 -9.41 -2.47
C GLU A 162 -29.92 -8.36 -3.07
N CYS A 163 -30.24 -8.44 -4.37
CA CYS A 163 -31.32 -7.65 -4.95
C CYS A 163 -32.68 -7.95 -4.31
N ASP A 164 -32.99 -9.19 -3.97
CA ASP A 164 -34.25 -9.57 -3.35
C ASP A 164 -34.34 -9.10 -1.88
N THR A 165 -33.25 -9.16 -1.13
CA THR A 165 -33.18 -8.89 0.32
C THR A 165 -32.73 -7.48 0.67
N GLY A 166 -32.15 -6.72 -0.26
CA GLY A 166 -31.49 -5.42 -0.06
C GLY A 166 -32.47 -4.23 0.18
N PHE A 167 -33.46 -4.38 1.04
CA PHE A 167 -34.50 -3.35 1.30
C PHE A 167 -33.91 -2.02 1.76
N ARG A 168 -32.86 -2.05 2.60
CA ARG A 168 -32.20 -0.81 3.10
C ARG A 168 -31.56 -0.03 1.96
N ASN A 169 -30.76 -0.66 1.13
CA ASN A 169 -30.12 -0.02 -0.02
C ASN A 169 -31.13 0.49 -1.06
N ARG A 170 -32.26 -0.23 -1.24
CA ARG A 170 -33.36 0.19 -2.08
C ARG A 170 -34.06 1.44 -1.52
N ALA A 171 -34.25 1.52 -0.20
CA ALA A 171 -34.77 2.70 0.46
C ALA A 171 -33.80 3.92 0.31
N ILE A 172 -32.51 3.71 0.46
CA ILE A 172 -31.48 4.75 0.26
C ILE A 172 -31.53 5.25 -1.19
N ALA A 173 -31.59 4.38 -2.20
CA ALA A 173 -31.66 4.77 -3.61
C ALA A 173 -32.90 5.63 -3.90
N ASN A 174 -34.08 5.27 -3.33
CA ASN A 174 -35.28 6.08 -3.46
C ASN A 174 -35.17 7.45 -2.75
N LEU A 175 -34.52 7.50 -1.58
CA LEU A 175 -34.23 8.77 -0.91
C LEU A 175 -33.35 9.67 -1.77
N LEU A 176 -32.22 9.16 -2.29
CA LEU A 176 -31.32 9.89 -3.18
C LEU A 176 -32.02 10.40 -4.44
N ARG A 177 -32.99 9.63 -4.96
CA ARG A 177 -33.82 10.07 -6.08
C ARG A 177 -34.78 11.20 -5.68
N SER A 178 -35.34 11.17 -4.46
CA SER A 178 -36.26 12.19 -3.96
C SER A 178 -35.58 13.54 -3.69
N THR A 179 -34.28 13.54 -3.43
CA THR A 179 -33.43 14.73 -3.26
C THR A 179 -32.71 15.15 -4.55
N GLU A 180 -33.02 14.49 -5.67
CA GLU A 180 -32.38 14.72 -6.98
C GLU A 180 -30.85 14.50 -6.99
N THR A 181 -30.31 13.85 -5.95
CA THR A 181 -28.89 13.46 -5.88
C THR A 181 -28.55 12.43 -6.96
N ILE A 182 -29.49 11.57 -7.34
CA ILE A 182 -29.47 10.75 -8.54
C ILE A 182 -30.70 11.08 -9.40
N THR A 183 -30.55 11.08 -10.73
CA THR A 183 -31.62 11.50 -11.68
C THR A 183 -32.31 10.30 -12.34
N GLY A 184 -31.62 9.15 -12.42
CA GLY A 184 -32.12 7.94 -13.07
C GLY A 184 -33.15 7.17 -12.24
N ASP A 185 -33.54 5.99 -12.75
CA ASP A 185 -34.38 5.02 -12.03
C ASP A 185 -33.63 4.47 -10.81
N PRO A 186 -34.12 4.70 -9.58
CA PRO A 186 -33.46 4.28 -8.37
C PRO A 186 -33.32 2.75 -8.25
N LEU A 187 -34.20 1.98 -8.87
CA LEU A 187 -34.13 0.51 -8.86
C LEU A 187 -33.00 0.01 -9.79
N GLN A 188 -32.79 0.67 -10.92
CA GLN A 188 -31.66 0.33 -11.80
C GLN A 188 -30.32 0.71 -11.17
N VAL A 189 -30.23 1.88 -10.52
CA VAL A 189 -29.03 2.27 -9.77
C VAL A 189 -28.75 1.30 -8.64
N PHE A 190 -29.76 0.91 -7.88
CA PHE A 190 -29.65 -0.10 -6.82
C PHE A 190 -29.16 -1.45 -7.38
N SER A 191 -29.81 -1.98 -8.42
CA SER A 191 -29.45 -3.27 -9.01
C SER A 191 -28.02 -3.28 -9.56
N GLY A 192 -27.61 -2.22 -10.26
CA GLY A 192 -26.24 -2.08 -10.77
C GLY A 192 -25.20 -1.97 -9.64
N TYR A 193 -25.50 -1.22 -8.59
CA TYR A 193 -24.64 -1.17 -7.40
C TYR A 193 -24.48 -2.55 -6.73
N ILE A 194 -25.55 -3.34 -6.61
CA ILE A 194 -25.44 -4.71 -6.08
C ILE A 194 -24.64 -5.60 -7.04
N ARG A 195 -24.80 -5.43 -8.37
CA ARG A 195 -24.00 -6.15 -9.37
C ARG A 195 -22.50 -5.84 -9.23
N GLN A 196 -22.14 -4.58 -9.01
CA GLN A 196 -20.78 -4.16 -8.67
C GLN A 196 -20.25 -4.87 -7.40
N CYS A 197 -21.05 -4.96 -6.36
CA CYS A 197 -20.71 -5.65 -5.11
C CYS A 197 -20.49 -7.15 -5.30
N ALA A 198 -21.23 -7.77 -6.24
CA ALA A 198 -21.19 -9.20 -6.53
C ALA A 198 -20.07 -9.63 -7.51
N ILE A 199 -19.12 -8.76 -7.86
CA ILE A 199 -17.97 -9.14 -8.68
C ILE A 199 -17.05 -10.06 -7.87
N ASN A 200 -16.71 -11.22 -8.44
CA ASN A 200 -15.84 -12.23 -7.84
C ASN A 200 -14.36 -11.89 -8.01
N ILE A 201 -13.63 -11.97 -6.91
CA ILE A 201 -12.17 -11.78 -6.84
C ILE A 201 -11.55 -12.84 -5.93
N THR A 202 -10.25 -13.05 -6.09
CA THR A 202 -9.40 -13.77 -5.12
C THR A 202 -8.64 -12.78 -4.23
N VAL A 203 -8.01 -13.28 -3.16
CA VAL A 203 -7.11 -12.46 -2.33
C VAL A 203 -5.90 -11.96 -3.13
N CYS A 204 -5.46 -12.71 -4.15
CA CYS A 204 -4.37 -12.31 -5.05
C CYS A 204 -4.78 -11.17 -5.97
N ASP A 205 -6.00 -11.19 -6.52
CA ASP A 205 -6.56 -10.07 -7.28
C ASP A 205 -6.62 -8.82 -6.41
N LEU A 206 -7.08 -8.98 -5.16
CA LEU A 206 -7.22 -7.88 -4.23
C LEU A 206 -5.86 -7.24 -3.89
N ALA A 207 -4.81 -8.06 -3.70
CA ALA A 207 -3.45 -7.56 -3.51
C ALA A 207 -2.94 -6.83 -4.76
N THR A 208 -3.24 -7.32 -5.96
CA THR A 208 -2.86 -6.68 -7.24
C THR A 208 -3.53 -5.32 -7.41
N ILE A 209 -4.84 -5.24 -7.12
CA ILE A 209 -5.61 -3.99 -7.07
C ILE A 209 -4.96 -2.99 -6.11
N GLY A 210 -4.63 -3.46 -4.89
CA GLY A 210 -3.97 -2.62 -3.89
C GLY A 210 -2.59 -2.14 -4.33
N ALA A 211 -1.79 -2.99 -4.98
CA ALA A 211 -0.48 -2.61 -5.51
C ALA A 211 -0.59 -1.57 -6.63
N THR A 212 -1.64 -1.63 -7.46
CA THR A 212 -1.93 -0.57 -8.44
C THR A 212 -2.18 0.77 -7.76
N LEU A 213 -2.88 0.78 -6.61
CA LEU A 213 -3.02 2.00 -5.81
C LEU A 213 -1.71 2.41 -5.14
N ALA A 214 -0.92 1.46 -4.63
CA ALA A 214 0.38 1.75 -4.00
C ALA A 214 1.37 2.40 -4.97
N THR A 215 1.33 2.04 -6.26
CA THR A 215 2.18 2.59 -7.34
C THR A 215 1.65 3.88 -7.96
N GLY A 216 0.65 4.54 -7.35
CA GLY A 216 0.06 5.75 -7.90
C GLY A 216 -0.73 5.52 -9.18
N GLY A 217 -1.37 4.36 -9.32
CA GLY A 217 -2.28 4.01 -10.41
C GLY A 217 -1.64 3.29 -11.60
N VAL A 218 -0.42 2.80 -11.47
CA VAL A 218 0.25 1.96 -12.47
C VAL A 218 0.12 0.49 -12.07
N HIS A 219 -0.43 -0.33 -12.93
CA HIS A 219 -0.58 -1.76 -12.67
C HIS A 219 0.79 -2.45 -12.59
N PRO A 220 1.13 -3.13 -11.48
CA PRO A 220 2.50 -3.58 -11.21
C PRO A 220 3.02 -4.62 -12.21
N LEU A 221 2.17 -5.48 -12.75
CA LEU A 221 2.58 -6.54 -13.67
C LEU A 221 2.60 -6.11 -15.14
N SER A 222 1.66 -5.26 -15.57
CA SER A 222 1.57 -4.84 -16.97
C SER A 222 2.25 -3.51 -17.26
N GLY A 223 2.53 -2.69 -16.24
CA GLY A 223 3.03 -1.32 -16.40
C GLY A 223 2.01 -0.34 -16.97
N LYS A 224 0.76 -0.76 -17.18
CA LYS A 224 -0.29 0.10 -17.69
C LYS A 224 -0.78 1.05 -16.59
N ARG A 225 -0.96 2.34 -16.91
CA ARG A 225 -1.61 3.29 -16.03
C ARG A 225 -3.12 3.10 -16.10
N VAL A 226 -3.72 2.74 -14.96
CA VAL A 226 -5.18 2.55 -14.82
C VAL A 226 -5.81 3.80 -14.24
N PHE A 227 -5.18 4.42 -13.24
CA PHE A 227 -5.61 5.67 -12.64
C PHE A 227 -4.52 6.74 -12.75
N ARG A 228 -4.92 8.01 -12.80
CA ARG A 228 -4.00 9.13 -12.58
C ARG A 228 -3.55 9.15 -11.12
N GLU A 229 -2.37 9.65 -10.87
CA GLU A 229 -1.80 9.76 -9.52
C GLU A 229 -2.70 10.58 -8.58
N GLU A 230 -3.25 11.69 -9.09
CA GLU A 230 -4.20 12.54 -8.35
C GLU A 230 -5.48 11.78 -7.97
N THR A 231 -6.01 10.93 -8.85
CA THR A 231 -7.17 10.08 -8.55
C THR A 231 -6.86 9.11 -7.41
N VAL A 232 -5.68 8.49 -7.43
CA VAL A 232 -5.24 7.60 -6.35
C VAL A 232 -5.10 8.36 -5.02
N GLN A 233 -4.58 9.58 -5.03
CA GLN A 233 -4.50 10.42 -3.82
C GLN A 233 -5.88 10.65 -3.20
N TRP A 234 -6.91 10.91 -4.03
CA TRP A 234 -8.28 11.05 -3.57
C TRP A 234 -8.84 9.74 -3.00
N ILE A 235 -8.63 8.62 -3.69
CA ILE A 235 -9.04 7.30 -3.23
C ILE A 235 -8.45 7.00 -1.85
N LEU A 236 -7.13 7.10 -1.71
CA LEU A 236 -6.41 6.74 -0.48
C LEU A 236 -6.74 7.70 0.67
N SER A 237 -6.93 9.00 0.38
CA SER A 237 -7.34 9.98 1.39
C SER A 237 -8.70 9.65 1.98
N VAL A 238 -9.70 9.34 1.15
CA VAL A 238 -11.03 8.97 1.63
C VAL A 238 -11.04 7.58 2.29
N MET A 239 -10.23 6.62 1.81
CA MET A 239 -10.02 5.34 2.49
C MET A 239 -9.45 5.53 3.90
N SER A 240 -8.50 6.46 4.08
CA SER A 240 -7.89 6.73 5.39
C SER A 240 -8.89 7.22 6.44
N THR A 241 -9.86 8.04 6.02
CA THR A 241 -10.81 8.70 6.94
C THR A 241 -12.14 7.96 7.08
N SER A 242 -12.53 7.18 6.07
CA SER A 242 -13.89 6.62 5.97
C SER A 242 -13.94 5.16 5.51
N GLY A 243 -12.80 4.56 5.13
CA GLY A 243 -12.78 3.21 4.56
C GLY A 243 -13.21 2.11 5.54
N MET A 244 -12.99 2.33 6.84
CA MET A 244 -13.37 1.43 7.94
C MET A 244 -14.58 1.97 8.73
N TYR A 245 -15.40 2.81 8.11
CA TYR A 245 -16.67 3.35 8.62
C TYR A 245 -16.52 4.03 10.00
N ASP A 246 -17.39 3.68 10.96
CA ASP A 246 -17.35 4.15 12.35
C ASP A 246 -16.09 3.72 13.11
N SER A 247 -15.38 2.69 12.64
CA SER A 247 -14.11 2.23 13.18
C SER A 247 -12.88 2.94 12.58
N ALA A 248 -13.04 3.85 11.59
CA ALA A 248 -11.91 4.44 10.85
C ALA A 248 -10.90 5.15 11.76
N GLY A 249 -11.35 5.87 12.78
CA GLY A 249 -10.47 6.53 13.75
C GLY A 249 -9.65 5.54 14.57
N ASN A 250 -10.28 4.48 15.08
CA ASN A 250 -9.60 3.42 15.82
C ASN A 250 -8.61 2.64 14.92
N TRP A 251 -9.02 2.34 13.69
CA TRP A 251 -8.17 1.71 12.69
C TRP A 251 -6.91 2.54 12.40
N MET A 252 -7.07 3.85 12.19
CA MET A 252 -5.94 4.74 11.94
C MET A 252 -4.98 4.86 13.13
N ASN A 253 -5.46 4.69 14.36
CA ASN A 253 -4.59 4.67 15.55
C ASN A 253 -3.86 3.34 15.74
N LEU A 254 -4.52 2.19 15.45
CA LEU A 254 -3.97 0.87 15.74
C LEU A 254 -3.20 0.27 14.55
N VAL A 255 -3.67 0.52 13.34
CA VAL A 255 -3.11 -0.06 12.10
C VAL A 255 -2.43 1.00 11.24
N GLY A 256 -3.06 2.17 11.08
CA GLY A 256 -2.49 3.32 10.40
C GLY A 256 -2.23 3.11 8.91
N VAL A 257 -3.02 2.27 8.25
CA VAL A 257 -2.95 1.97 6.82
C VAL A 257 -4.29 2.31 6.17
N PRO A 258 -4.35 3.11 5.08
CA PRO A 258 -5.56 3.30 4.31
C PRO A 258 -6.16 1.96 3.92
N ALA A 259 -7.40 1.68 4.31
CA ALA A 259 -7.99 0.36 4.14
C ALA A 259 -9.46 0.40 3.75
N LYS A 260 -9.94 -0.70 3.18
CA LYS A 260 -11.37 -0.92 2.91
C LYS A 260 -11.76 -2.36 3.16
N SER A 261 -12.83 -2.55 3.93
CA SER A 261 -13.43 -3.83 4.26
C SER A 261 -14.64 -4.16 3.37
N GLY A 262 -14.92 -5.44 3.20
CA GLY A 262 -16.11 -5.98 2.57
C GLY A 262 -16.75 -7.06 3.41
N VAL A 263 -18.09 -7.11 3.42
CA VAL A 263 -18.88 -8.04 4.26
C VAL A 263 -18.78 -9.51 3.81
N SER A 264 -18.14 -9.79 2.69
CA SER A 264 -17.70 -11.15 2.33
C SER A 264 -16.55 -11.66 3.18
N GLY A 265 -15.89 -10.77 3.94
CA GLY A 265 -14.69 -11.07 4.72
C GLY A 265 -13.38 -10.57 4.09
N GLY A 266 -13.46 -9.90 2.95
CA GLY A 266 -12.31 -9.25 2.31
C GLY A 266 -11.87 -7.98 3.04
N LEU A 267 -10.56 -7.74 3.07
CA LEU A 267 -9.95 -6.50 3.60
C LEU A 267 -8.75 -6.13 2.75
N LEU A 268 -8.74 -4.91 2.23
CA LEU A 268 -7.67 -4.32 1.46
C LEU A 268 -7.01 -3.20 2.25
N GLY A 269 -5.68 -3.18 2.31
CA GLY A 269 -4.89 -2.06 2.80
C GLY A 269 -3.77 -1.68 1.84
N VAL A 270 -3.46 -0.40 1.79
CA VAL A 270 -2.48 0.16 0.85
C VAL A 270 -1.48 1.02 1.61
N ILE A 271 -0.20 0.72 1.44
CA ILE A 271 0.89 1.56 1.92
C ILE A 271 1.47 2.27 0.70
N PRO A 272 1.18 3.59 0.53
CA PRO A 272 1.55 4.32 -0.68
C PRO A 272 3.06 4.26 -0.95
N GLY A 273 3.43 3.86 -2.16
CA GLY A 273 4.83 3.73 -2.59
C GLY A 273 5.54 2.47 -2.11
N GLU A 274 4.90 1.61 -1.32
CA GLU A 274 5.59 0.50 -0.64
C GLU A 274 4.95 -0.87 -0.90
N LEU A 275 3.74 -1.12 -0.39
CA LEU A 275 3.10 -2.44 -0.44
C LEU A 275 1.57 -2.32 -0.50
N SER A 276 0.94 -3.38 -0.98
CA SER A 276 -0.46 -3.68 -0.69
C SER A 276 -0.56 -4.90 0.21
N LEU A 277 -1.55 -4.89 1.10
CA LEU A 277 -1.94 -6.04 1.91
C LEU A 277 -3.40 -6.38 1.61
N ALA A 278 -3.68 -7.65 1.48
CA ALA A 278 -5.02 -8.17 1.32
C ALA A 278 -5.24 -9.37 2.24
N SER A 279 -6.46 -9.51 2.74
CA SER A 279 -6.87 -10.72 3.45
C SER A 279 -8.31 -11.09 3.12
N PHE A 280 -8.64 -12.36 3.31
CA PHE A 280 -9.99 -12.89 3.17
C PHE A 280 -10.27 -13.89 4.29
N SER A 281 -11.34 -13.65 5.04
CA SER A 281 -11.90 -14.59 6.02
C SER A 281 -13.35 -14.22 6.33
N PRO A 282 -14.34 -15.11 6.13
CA PRO A 282 -15.78 -14.80 6.23
C PRO A 282 -16.27 -14.30 7.59
N PRO A 283 -15.80 -14.79 8.77
CA PRO A 283 -16.28 -14.30 10.05
C PRO A 283 -15.98 -12.81 10.27
N LEU A 284 -17.02 -12.07 10.64
CA LEU A 284 -17.01 -10.62 10.85
C LEU A 284 -17.21 -10.28 12.32
N ASP A 285 -16.67 -9.14 12.74
CA ASP A 285 -16.96 -8.49 14.00
C ASP A 285 -18.28 -7.69 13.97
N ASP A 286 -18.66 -7.06 15.09
CA ASP A 286 -19.88 -6.26 15.22
C ASP A 286 -19.91 -5.02 14.29
N HIS A 287 -18.75 -4.60 13.76
CA HIS A 287 -18.61 -3.50 12.79
C HIS A 287 -18.64 -3.98 11.34
N GLY A 288 -18.76 -5.29 11.11
CA GLY A 288 -18.80 -5.90 9.77
C GLY A 288 -17.41 -6.05 9.12
N HIS A 289 -16.34 -6.12 9.92
CA HIS A 289 -14.96 -6.33 9.45
C HIS A 289 -14.50 -7.74 9.76
N SER A 290 -13.71 -8.34 8.84
CA SER A 290 -13.11 -9.66 9.05
C SER A 290 -12.28 -9.70 10.33
N VAL A 291 -12.61 -10.59 11.26
CA VAL A 291 -11.93 -10.73 12.56
C VAL A 291 -10.47 -11.14 12.36
N ARG A 292 -10.21 -12.19 11.54
CA ARG A 292 -8.85 -12.63 11.21
C ARG A 292 -8.10 -11.56 10.41
N GLY A 293 -8.81 -10.89 9.47
CA GLY A 293 -8.25 -9.78 8.70
C GLY A 293 -7.77 -8.64 9.61
N ASN A 294 -8.61 -8.19 10.54
CA ASN A 294 -8.24 -7.15 11.52
C ASN A 294 -7.02 -7.56 12.34
N ALA A 295 -6.98 -8.81 12.83
CA ALA A 295 -5.85 -9.32 13.60
C ALA A 295 -4.55 -9.35 12.77
N PHE A 296 -4.61 -9.81 11.52
CA PHE A 296 -3.48 -9.83 10.60
C PHE A 296 -2.93 -8.41 10.35
N PHE A 297 -3.80 -7.47 10.00
CA PHE A 297 -3.39 -6.09 9.74
C PHE A 297 -2.80 -5.41 10.98
N HIS A 298 -3.39 -5.62 12.14
CA HIS A 298 -2.87 -5.09 13.40
C HIS A 298 -1.46 -5.63 13.72
N ARG A 299 -1.25 -6.96 13.56
CA ARG A 299 0.06 -7.58 13.74
C ARG A 299 1.06 -7.10 12.70
N ALA A 300 0.69 -7.08 11.42
CA ALA A 300 1.55 -6.59 10.35
C ALA A 300 1.97 -5.13 10.60
N SER A 301 1.04 -4.26 10.97
CA SER A 301 1.38 -2.87 11.28
C SER A 301 2.32 -2.75 12.47
N SER A 302 2.04 -3.44 13.59
CA SER A 302 2.82 -3.31 14.82
C SER A 302 4.21 -3.96 14.72
N GLU A 303 4.29 -5.17 14.14
CA GLU A 303 5.54 -5.94 14.08
C GLU A 303 6.44 -5.50 12.92
N LEU A 304 5.85 -5.15 11.76
CA LEU A 304 6.61 -4.78 10.57
C LEU A 304 6.79 -3.26 10.42
N GLY A 305 6.10 -2.48 11.26
CA GLY A 305 6.23 -1.02 11.28
C GLY A 305 5.53 -0.31 10.13
N LEU A 306 4.40 -0.87 9.63
CA LEU A 306 3.70 -0.40 8.43
C LEU A 306 2.77 0.80 8.67
N HIS A 307 2.72 1.35 9.88
CA HIS A 307 1.87 2.47 10.21
C HIS A 307 2.34 3.75 9.50
N MET A 308 1.52 4.34 8.62
CA MET A 308 1.87 5.47 7.76
C MET A 308 2.31 6.74 8.51
N MET A 309 1.87 6.92 9.78
CA MET A 309 2.29 8.03 10.63
C MET A 309 3.61 7.75 11.37
N ARG A 310 4.22 6.58 11.17
CA ARG A 310 5.54 6.30 11.73
C ARG A 310 6.56 7.18 11.04
N VAL A 311 7.35 7.89 11.83
CA VAL A 311 8.47 8.68 11.29
C VAL A 311 9.57 7.71 10.87
N THR A 312 9.59 7.36 9.60
CA THR A 312 10.75 6.72 8.97
C THR A 312 11.72 7.83 8.57
N GLY A 313 12.98 7.72 9.01
CA GLY A 313 14.00 8.69 8.57
C GLY A 313 14.19 8.60 7.08
N ARG A 314 13.68 9.56 6.33
CA ARG A 314 13.77 9.80 4.87
C ARG A 314 13.62 8.60 3.93
N PRO A 315 12.88 8.77 2.83
CA PRO A 315 12.41 7.66 2.00
C PRO A 315 13.53 7.00 1.18
N HIS A 316 13.56 5.70 1.21
CA HIS A 316 13.36 4.73 0.13
C HIS A 316 14.52 4.51 -0.80
N GLY A 317 15.19 3.43 -0.57
CA GLY A 317 16.06 2.83 -1.54
C GLY A 317 17.09 1.96 -0.86
N ALA A 318 16.66 0.79 -0.41
CA ALA A 318 17.59 -0.17 0.16
C ALA A 318 18.69 -0.52 -0.83
N LEU A 319 18.39 -0.57 -2.12
CA LEU A 319 19.31 -1.01 -3.17
C LEU A 319 19.69 0.15 -4.10
N ARG A 320 20.92 0.64 -4.01
CA ARG A 320 21.47 1.69 -4.88
C ARG A 320 22.05 1.17 -6.18
N HIS A 321 22.64 -0.01 -6.15
CA HIS A 321 23.34 -0.57 -7.30
C HIS A 321 23.37 -2.09 -7.23
N ARG A 322 23.08 -2.73 -8.37
CA ARG A 322 23.27 -4.15 -8.61
C ARG A 322 24.18 -4.32 -9.81
N ALA A 323 25.24 -5.12 -9.68
CA ALA A 323 26.11 -5.48 -10.79
C ALA A 323 26.63 -6.91 -10.59
N VAL A 324 26.97 -7.58 -11.68
CA VAL A 324 27.77 -8.80 -11.61
C VAL A 324 29.23 -8.37 -11.86
N VAL A 325 30.12 -8.72 -10.95
CA VAL A 325 31.50 -8.28 -10.95
C VAL A 325 32.46 -9.47 -10.86
N ASP A 326 33.67 -9.28 -11.35
CA ASP A 326 34.78 -10.17 -11.10
C ASP A 326 35.41 -9.81 -9.76
N PHE A 327 35.01 -10.52 -8.73
CA PHE A 327 35.42 -10.22 -7.37
C PHE A 327 36.85 -10.75 -7.07
N ASN A 328 37.21 -11.87 -7.67
CA ASN A 328 38.50 -12.53 -7.44
C ASN A 328 39.62 -12.04 -8.39
N ALA A 329 39.31 -11.15 -9.34
CA ALA A 329 40.24 -10.64 -10.37
C ALA A 329 40.83 -11.76 -11.24
N ASP A 330 40.08 -12.84 -11.45
CA ASP A 330 40.47 -13.98 -12.29
C ASP A 330 39.92 -13.91 -13.73
N GLY A 331 39.17 -12.83 -14.04
CA GLY A 331 38.53 -12.59 -15.32
C GLY A 331 37.12 -13.19 -15.44
N VAL A 332 36.58 -13.77 -14.37
CA VAL A 332 35.24 -14.35 -14.33
C VAL A 332 34.31 -13.43 -13.54
N GLN A 333 33.23 -12.95 -14.17
CA GLN A 333 32.16 -12.20 -13.50
C GLN A 333 31.21 -13.20 -12.82
N ASP A 334 31.45 -13.54 -11.57
CA ASP A 334 30.78 -14.58 -10.81
C ASP A 334 30.13 -14.09 -9.51
N THR A 335 30.33 -12.83 -9.15
CA THR A 335 29.83 -12.27 -7.89
C THR A 335 28.78 -11.18 -8.14
N THR A 336 27.61 -11.34 -7.53
CA THR A 336 26.55 -10.31 -7.52
C THR A 336 26.85 -9.27 -6.43
N LEU A 337 27.18 -8.04 -6.84
CA LEU A 337 27.35 -6.91 -5.95
C LEU A 337 26.01 -6.23 -5.69
N LEU A 338 25.61 -6.14 -4.43
CA LEU A 338 24.48 -5.36 -3.95
C LEU A 338 24.98 -4.22 -3.05
N ARG A 339 24.82 -2.98 -3.50
CA ARG A 339 25.14 -1.81 -2.68
C ARG A 339 23.87 -1.25 -2.08
N LEU A 340 23.78 -1.31 -0.75
CA LEU A 340 22.66 -0.81 0.02
C LEU A 340 22.90 0.65 0.45
N TYR A 341 21.83 1.42 0.68
CA TYR A 341 21.94 2.81 1.12
C TYR A 341 20.74 3.30 1.90
N GLY A 342 20.91 4.38 2.66
CA GLY A 342 19.84 5.10 3.34
C GLY A 342 19.38 4.44 4.63
N ASP A 343 18.15 4.65 4.99
CA ASP A 343 17.48 4.03 6.14
C ASP A 343 16.65 2.85 5.62
N ILE A 344 16.93 1.66 6.11
CA ILE A 344 16.30 0.41 5.66
C ILE A 344 15.26 -0.01 6.69
N ASP A 345 14.00 -0.04 6.25
CA ASP A 345 12.85 -0.57 6.98
C ASP A 345 12.38 -1.92 6.40
N PHE A 346 11.26 -2.43 6.88
CA PHE A 346 10.71 -3.70 6.41
C PHE A 346 10.35 -3.66 4.92
N CYS A 347 9.75 -2.56 4.44
CA CYS A 347 9.29 -2.48 3.05
C CYS A 347 10.47 -2.36 2.08
N SER A 348 11.48 -1.55 2.42
CA SER A 348 12.70 -1.43 1.62
C SER A 348 13.58 -2.69 1.68
N TYR A 349 13.49 -3.48 2.76
CA TYR A 349 14.16 -4.78 2.89
C TYR A 349 13.68 -5.80 1.84
N GLU A 350 12.41 -5.77 1.42
CA GLU A 350 11.87 -6.69 0.40
C GLU A 350 12.73 -6.70 -0.88
N ALA A 351 13.15 -5.53 -1.36
CA ALA A 351 14.00 -5.43 -2.53
C ALA A 351 15.37 -6.11 -2.34
N ILE A 352 15.92 -6.09 -1.13
CA ILE A 352 17.17 -6.78 -0.79
C ILE A 352 16.94 -8.30 -0.79
N ASP A 353 15.92 -8.78 -0.10
CA ASP A 353 15.54 -10.20 -0.02
C ASP A 353 15.37 -10.79 -1.41
N ARG A 354 14.62 -10.12 -2.26
CA ARG A 354 14.39 -10.52 -3.66
C ARG A 354 15.69 -10.64 -4.45
N GLU A 355 16.58 -9.67 -4.38
CA GLU A 355 17.81 -9.67 -5.15
C GLU A 355 18.84 -10.68 -4.62
N VAL A 356 18.92 -10.88 -3.32
CA VAL A 356 19.76 -11.93 -2.71
C VAL A 356 19.24 -13.32 -3.14
N THR A 357 17.94 -13.55 -3.02
CA THR A 357 17.31 -14.82 -3.40
C THR A 357 17.52 -15.12 -4.89
N ARG A 358 17.36 -14.13 -5.77
CA ARG A 358 17.61 -14.26 -7.22
C ARG A 358 19.10 -14.54 -7.52
N GLY A 359 20.00 -13.84 -6.85
CA GLY A 359 21.46 -14.03 -7.00
C GLY A 359 21.86 -15.45 -6.64
N ALA A 360 21.40 -15.94 -5.50
CA ALA A 360 21.65 -17.29 -5.06
C ALA A 360 21.05 -18.37 -5.98
N ALA A 361 19.85 -18.16 -6.47
CA ALA A 361 19.23 -19.07 -7.45
C ALA A 361 20.03 -19.16 -8.76
N SER A 362 20.77 -18.13 -9.13
CA SER A 362 21.68 -18.13 -10.29
C SER A 362 23.03 -18.84 -10.02
N GLY A 363 23.32 -19.16 -8.74
CA GLY A 363 24.58 -19.81 -8.33
C GLY A 363 25.80 -18.89 -8.37
N THR A 364 25.57 -17.56 -8.35
CA THR A 364 26.64 -16.56 -8.26
C THR A 364 26.92 -16.24 -6.80
N ASP A 365 28.20 -15.96 -6.47
CA ASP A 365 28.57 -15.45 -5.16
C ASP A 365 27.92 -14.07 -4.91
N LEU A 366 27.82 -13.68 -3.64
CA LEU A 366 27.16 -12.46 -3.23
C LEU A 366 28.12 -11.52 -2.51
N PHE A 367 28.08 -10.24 -2.84
CA PHE A 367 28.75 -9.18 -2.09
C PHE A 367 27.74 -8.09 -1.69
N VAL A 368 27.54 -7.91 -0.39
CA VAL A 368 26.63 -6.90 0.18
C VAL A 368 27.44 -5.77 0.80
N ASP A 369 27.27 -4.55 0.29
CA ASP A 369 27.99 -3.34 0.73
C ASP A 369 27.03 -2.38 1.45
N LEU A 370 27.20 -2.24 2.77
CA LEU A 370 26.41 -1.37 3.64
C LEU A 370 27.07 0.01 3.88
N VAL A 371 28.12 0.37 3.16
CA VAL A 371 28.87 1.62 3.38
C VAL A 371 28.03 2.90 3.33
N GLU A 372 26.90 2.89 2.64
CA GLU A 372 25.97 4.02 2.51
C GLU A 372 24.70 3.86 3.33
N VAL A 373 24.55 2.76 4.07
CA VAL A 373 23.44 2.55 5.01
C VAL A 373 23.65 3.43 6.23
N ARG A 374 22.58 4.13 6.63
CA ARG A 374 22.60 5.03 7.81
C ARG A 374 21.99 4.37 9.03
N SER A 375 20.92 3.63 8.84
CA SER A 375 20.22 2.90 9.89
C SER A 375 19.48 1.68 9.35
N LEU A 376 19.28 0.70 10.23
CA LEU A 376 18.45 -0.46 9.99
C LEU A 376 17.31 -0.43 11.04
N ALA A 377 16.06 -0.52 10.59
CA ALA A 377 14.95 -0.74 11.52
C ALA A 377 15.12 -2.13 12.20
N PRO A 378 14.72 -2.29 13.47
CA PRO A 378 14.98 -3.52 14.22
C PRO A 378 14.56 -4.80 13.48
N LYS A 379 13.38 -4.81 12.87
CA LYS A 379 12.90 -5.97 12.10
C LYS A 379 13.66 -6.18 10.79
N ALA A 380 14.02 -5.12 10.09
CA ALA A 380 14.83 -5.22 8.88
C ALA A 380 16.24 -5.73 9.17
N LYS A 381 16.83 -5.33 10.31
CA LYS A 381 18.11 -5.85 10.79
C LYS A 381 18.06 -7.36 11.01
N GLU A 382 17.11 -7.83 11.84
CA GLU A 382 16.88 -9.25 12.11
C GLU A 382 16.75 -10.06 10.81
N LEU A 383 15.88 -9.61 9.89
CA LEU A 383 15.64 -10.31 8.63
C LEU A 383 16.87 -10.31 7.70
N LEU A 384 17.65 -9.24 7.69
CA LEU A 384 18.87 -9.17 6.89
C LEU A 384 19.95 -10.11 7.44
N GLU A 385 20.09 -10.22 8.75
CA GLU A 385 20.99 -11.17 9.41
C GLU A 385 20.61 -12.63 9.10
N GLU A 386 19.32 -12.98 9.18
CA GLU A 386 18.80 -14.30 8.79
C GLU A 386 19.06 -14.59 7.31
N LEU A 387 18.78 -13.63 6.41
CA LEU A 387 18.95 -13.77 4.97
C LEU A 387 20.43 -14.00 4.59
N LEU A 388 21.34 -13.21 5.16
CA LEU A 388 22.77 -13.34 4.90
C LEU A 388 23.33 -14.65 5.43
N THR A 389 22.82 -15.13 6.57
CA THR A 389 23.16 -16.44 7.13
C THR A 389 22.69 -17.56 6.19
N ALA A 390 21.45 -17.53 5.77
CA ALA A 390 20.89 -18.52 4.84
C ALA A 390 21.57 -18.51 3.46
N ALA A 391 21.96 -17.33 2.97
CA ALA A 391 22.74 -17.20 1.74
C ALA A 391 24.13 -17.80 1.90
N GLY A 392 24.83 -17.48 2.99
CA GLY A 392 26.19 -17.95 3.27
C GLY A 392 26.31 -19.47 3.45
N GLU A 393 25.21 -20.16 3.81
CA GLU A 393 25.17 -21.63 3.84
C GLU A 393 25.18 -22.27 2.43
N LYS A 394 24.82 -21.53 1.38
CA LYS A 394 24.57 -22.05 0.03
C LYS A 394 25.52 -21.49 -1.03
N ILE A 395 25.92 -20.24 -0.90
CA ILE A 395 26.82 -19.53 -1.82
C ILE A 395 27.85 -18.76 -0.99
N THR A 396 29.00 -18.45 -1.57
CA THR A 396 29.96 -17.57 -0.91
C THR A 396 29.36 -16.17 -0.79
N THR A 397 29.21 -15.72 0.45
CA THR A 397 28.61 -14.42 0.76
C THR A 397 29.62 -13.54 1.46
N TYR A 398 29.89 -12.37 0.91
CA TYR A 398 30.79 -11.34 1.46
C TYR A 398 29.96 -10.15 1.95
N VAL A 399 30.29 -9.61 3.13
CA VAL A 399 29.59 -8.46 3.71
C VAL A 399 30.59 -7.38 4.12
N HIS A 400 30.35 -6.16 3.66
CA HIS A 400 31.09 -4.97 4.09
C HIS A 400 30.17 -4.08 4.93
N ASP A 401 30.38 -4.09 6.24
CA ASP A 401 29.62 -3.31 7.23
C ASP A 401 30.55 -2.41 8.08
N PRO A 402 31.01 -1.27 7.53
CA PRO A 402 31.96 -0.40 8.21
C PRO A 402 31.35 0.39 9.37
N ALA A 403 30.04 0.37 9.55
CA ALA A 403 29.31 1.08 10.60
C ALA A 403 28.83 0.15 11.73
N ASP A 404 29.15 -1.16 11.63
CA ASP A 404 28.79 -2.18 12.63
C ASP A 404 27.28 -2.22 12.90
N LEU A 405 26.49 -2.21 11.81
CA LEU A 405 25.05 -2.19 11.85
C LEU A 405 24.43 -3.56 12.16
N LEU A 406 25.12 -4.63 11.72
CA LEU A 406 24.70 -6.02 11.89
C LEU A 406 25.41 -6.66 13.09
N ASP A 407 24.79 -7.70 13.65
CA ASP A 407 25.40 -8.50 14.69
C ASP A 407 26.22 -9.64 14.05
N HIS A 408 27.55 -9.54 14.13
CA HIS A 408 28.46 -10.51 13.54
C HIS A 408 28.35 -11.90 14.16
N ASP A 409 27.98 -11.98 15.44
CA ASP A 409 27.77 -13.28 16.13
C ASP A 409 26.48 -13.94 15.69
N ALA A 410 25.42 -13.15 15.45
CA ALA A 410 24.14 -13.64 14.92
C ALA A 410 24.25 -14.04 13.43
N CYS A 411 25.22 -13.49 12.69
CA CYS A 411 25.40 -13.70 11.25
C CYS A 411 26.78 -14.34 10.98
N ALA A 412 26.94 -15.60 11.40
CA ALA A 412 28.23 -16.30 11.46
C ALA A 412 28.73 -16.87 10.12
N THR A 413 27.88 -17.00 9.10
CA THR A 413 28.24 -17.68 7.83
C THR A 413 28.89 -16.78 6.77
N PRO A 414 28.58 -15.47 6.65
CA PRO A 414 29.22 -14.60 5.67
C PRO A 414 30.69 -14.32 5.98
N HIS A 415 31.46 -14.05 4.92
CA HIS A 415 32.81 -13.52 5.04
C HIS A 415 32.77 -12.01 5.24
N TRP A 416 33.16 -11.52 6.40
CA TRP A 416 33.24 -10.10 6.71
C TRP A 416 34.48 -9.50 6.05
N VAL A 417 34.30 -8.43 5.25
CA VAL A 417 35.34 -7.83 4.40
C VAL A 417 35.67 -6.44 4.91
N ASP A 418 36.93 -6.16 5.08
CA ASP A 418 37.42 -4.84 5.50
C ASP A 418 37.66 -3.88 4.31
N LYS A 419 37.90 -2.60 4.65
CA LYS A 419 38.17 -1.54 3.68
C LYS A 419 39.45 -1.76 2.84
N ALA A 420 40.40 -2.54 3.31
CA ALA A 420 41.63 -2.82 2.62
C ALA A 420 41.45 -3.89 1.52
N GLU A 421 40.61 -4.87 1.80
CA GLU A 421 40.20 -5.91 0.84
C GLU A 421 39.41 -5.31 -0.31
N ILE A 422 38.48 -4.39 -0.03
CA ILE A 422 37.65 -3.71 -1.06
C ILE A 422 38.51 -2.83 -1.99
N ARG A 423 39.63 -2.29 -1.53
CA ARG A 423 40.49 -1.48 -2.40
C ARG A 423 41.06 -2.27 -3.59
N LYS A 424 41.20 -3.59 -3.49
CA LYS A 424 41.62 -4.44 -4.61
C LYS A 424 40.57 -4.42 -5.75
N TYR A 425 39.28 -4.21 -5.44
CA TYR A 425 38.18 -4.24 -6.40
C TYR A 425 37.80 -2.89 -7.00
N ARG A 426 38.28 -1.77 -6.42
CA ARG A 426 38.04 -0.41 -6.95
C ARG A 426 39.01 0.01 -8.04
N SER A 427 40.11 -0.71 -8.26
CA SER A 427 41.16 -0.31 -9.22
C SER A 427 40.73 -0.50 -10.68
N ASP A 428 39.73 -1.32 -10.98
CA ASP A 428 39.39 -1.72 -12.36
C ASP A 428 38.08 -1.17 -12.91
N GLN A 429 37.35 -0.34 -12.15
CA GLN A 429 36.21 0.39 -12.70
C GLN A 429 36.62 1.81 -13.13
N PRO A 430 36.30 2.23 -14.39
CA PRO A 430 36.55 3.60 -14.80
C PRO A 430 35.77 4.57 -13.92
N GLU A 431 36.46 5.36 -13.13
CA GLU A 431 35.89 6.42 -12.31
C GLU A 431 34.92 7.26 -13.16
N ARG A 432 33.62 7.11 -12.99
CA ARG A 432 32.66 8.16 -13.34
C ARG A 432 32.89 9.28 -12.34
N ARG A 433 33.78 10.20 -12.70
CA ARG A 433 34.06 11.43 -11.95
C ARG A 433 32.74 12.13 -11.64
N ALA A 434 32.29 12.05 -10.40
CA ALA A 434 31.30 12.96 -9.90
C ALA A 434 31.83 14.41 -10.10
N PRO A 435 31.01 15.35 -10.56
CA PRO A 435 31.45 16.71 -10.84
C PRO A 435 31.91 17.37 -9.53
N ARG A 436 33.17 17.64 -9.42
CA ARG A 436 33.92 18.27 -8.29
C ARG A 436 33.48 19.72 -7.99
N LYS A 437 32.26 20.13 -8.22
CA LYS A 437 31.79 21.52 -8.07
C LYS A 437 30.94 21.86 -6.85
N LEU A 438 30.66 20.94 -5.94
CA LEU A 438 29.78 21.22 -4.78
C LEU A 438 30.49 21.28 -3.41
N LEU A 439 31.78 20.97 -3.31
CA LEU A 439 32.49 20.95 -2.02
C LEU A 439 33.36 22.21 -1.73
N ARG A 440 33.39 23.21 -2.62
CA ARG A 440 34.20 24.44 -2.40
C ARG A 440 33.42 25.63 -1.81
N ARG A 441 32.21 25.49 -1.34
CA ARG A 441 31.44 26.61 -0.75
C ARG A 441 31.24 26.55 0.78
N ARG A 442 31.79 25.59 1.49
CA ARG A 442 31.68 25.51 2.97
C ARG A 442 32.92 25.97 3.74
N ASP A 443 34.10 26.07 3.13
CA ASP A 443 35.32 26.44 3.86
C ASP A 443 35.73 27.94 3.76
N ALA A 444 34.95 28.76 3.04
CA ALA A 444 35.23 30.21 2.90
C ALA A 444 34.55 31.10 3.95
N ARG A 445 33.91 30.55 5.00
CA ARG A 445 33.29 31.32 6.07
C ARG A 445 33.93 31.26 7.46
N LYS A 446 35.14 30.69 7.55
CA LYS A 446 35.89 30.62 8.84
C LYS A 446 37.24 31.34 8.87
N ALA A 447 37.57 32.18 7.90
CA ALA A 447 38.78 32.98 7.93
C ALA A 447 38.47 34.43 7.59
N GLY A 448 38.15 35.25 8.57
CA GLY A 448 37.92 36.69 8.36
C GLY A 448 37.34 37.38 9.59
N GLY A 449 38.02 37.29 10.70
CA GLY A 449 37.73 38.08 11.88
C GLY A 449 38.88 39.07 12.16
N LYS A 450 38.49 40.33 12.41
CA LYS A 450 39.25 41.48 12.96
C LYS A 450 39.81 42.47 11.94
N LYS A 451 39.15 43.64 11.91
CA LYS A 451 39.71 44.95 12.36
C LYS A 451 38.67 46.07 12.22
N THR A 452 38.29 46.65 13.34
CA THR A 452 38.24 48.06 13.80
C THR A 452 37.92 49.17 12.80
N GLY A 453 36.97 50.02 13.16
CA GLY A 453 36.84 51.39 12.64
C GLY A 453 35.50 52.05 12.95
N SER A 454 35.48 52.90 13.96
CA SER A 454 34.43 53.78 14.41
C SER A 454 33.99 54.82 13.38
N ARG A 455 32.71 55.28 13.44
CA ARG A 455 32.24 56.66 13.51
C ARG A 455 30.71 56.74 13.21
N THR A 456 29.97 57.03 14.19
CA THR A 456 29.15 58.24 14.53
C THR A 456 28.12 58.75 13.55
N ALA A 457 26.93 58.91 14.13
CA ALA A 457 25.89 59.91 13.89
C ALA A 457 24.98 59.68 12.69
N SER A 458 23.67 59.91 12.70
CA SER A 458 22.74 60.60 13.60
C SER A 458 21.30 60.34 13.14
N MET A 459 20.40 60.23 14.11
CA MET A 459 19.05 60.80 14.20
C MET A 459 18.24 61.12 12.93
N THR A 460 17.02 60.56 12.89
CA THR A 460 15.70 61.26 13.06
C THR A 460 14.58 60.25 12.77
N SER A 461 13.73 59.87 13.67
CA SER A 461 12.47 60.36 14.23
C SER A 461 11.41 60.71 13.21
N ALA A 462 10.29 59.99 13.24
CA ALA A 462 8.86 60.41 13.21
C ALA A 462 7.99 59.19 12.95
N LYS A 463 7.25 58.67 13.87
CA LYS A 463 5.97 58.99 14.50
C LYS A 463 4.74 58.89 13.59
N ARG A 464 3.87 57.92 14.02
CA ARG A 464 2.39 57.96 14.06
C ARG A 464 1.68 57.74 12.72
N SER A 465 0.60 56.96 12.61
CA SER A 465 -0.61 56.85 13.40
C SER A 465 -1.48 55.65 12.93
N ASP A 466 -2.04 54.94 13.88
CA ASP A 466 -3.30 54.19 13.73
C ASP A 466 -4.47 55.21 13.72
N PRO A 467 -5.61 54.97 13.05
CA PRO A 467 -6.77 54.53 13.79
C PRO A 467 -7.84 53.68 13.03
N ARG A 468 -8.29 52.65 13.73
CA ARG A 468 -9.69 52.21 13.99
C ARG A 468 -10.85 52.62 13.06
N ARG A 469 -11.71 51.56 12.81
CA ARG A 469 -13.18 51.47 12.93
C ARG A 469 -14.08 51.51 11.71
N LYS A 470 -14.94 50.46 11.71
CA LYS A 470 -16.38 50.42 11.30
C LYS A 470 -16.64 50.28 9.78
N ARG A 471 -17.20 49.18 9.32
CA ARG A 471 -18.54 48.62 9.49
C ARG A 471 -18.53 47.13 9.13
#